data_2f09687e96faa80b2d4e43e77922679a
#
_entry.id   2f09687e96faa80b2d4e43e77922679a
#
_cell.length_a   1.000
_cell.length_b   1.000
_cell.length_c   1.000
_cell.angle_alpha   90.00
_cell.angle_beta   90.00
_cell.angle_gamma   90.00
#
_symmetry.space_group_name_H-M   'P 1'
#
loop_
_entity.id
_entity.type
_entity.pdbx_description
1 polymer ?
#
loop_
_entity_poly.entity_id
_entity_poly.type
_entity_poly.pdbx_seq_one_letter_code
_entity_poly.pdbx_strand_id
1 'polypeptide(L)'
;MYINTLHFKEIDSTHSHATADWDGWNVAEWTAISADTQHLGRGQRTKTWQDVPGKALLCTLVSPQVMWPGESLMHRHMAMAVALCEAIEATGVGSIGLKWPNDMYLEGRKVGGILTEAQWTGSHCTRYAGSLGLNIEAAPPGFAALGSFEAPQVWRDRLLPPWVDALMHPDESAIQSFSQRLVHRGIGLWRVPGEEEPREAKCLGVDAQGRIGLQWTRVDGQTVVRWYVHGETHWVGGLEK
;
A
#
# COMPACT_ATOMS: atom_id res chain seq x y z
N MET A 1 0.75 22.44 -7.84
CA MET A 1 -0.51 21.66 -7.93
C MET A 1 -1.31 21.92 -6.67
N TYR A 2 -2.60 22.21 -6.79
CA TYR A 2 -3.49 22.43 -5.63
C TYR A 2 -4.13 21.10 -5.23
N ILE A 3 -4.13 20.79 -3.93
CA ILE A 3 -4.82 19.63 -3.34
C ILE A 3 -5.79 20.18 -2.31
N ASN A 4 -7.09 20.00 -2.52
CA ASN A 4 -8.07 20.34 -1.51
C ASN A 4 -7.91 19.41 -0.31
N THR A 5 -7.95 19.94 0.92
CA THR A 5 -7.76 19.14 2.14
C THR A 5 -8.97 19.28 3.06
N LEU A 6 -9.54 18.14 3.43
CA LEU A 6 -10.58 18.01 4.45
C LEU A 6 -10.00 17.27 5.65
N HIS A 7 -10.21 17.82 6.84
CA HIS A 7 -9.74 17.21 8.07
C HIS A 7 -10.88 17.04 9.07
N PHE A 8 -11.01 15.85 9.61
CA PHE A 8 -12.01 15.47 10.60
C PHE A 8 -11.32 15.17 11.94
N LYS A 9 -11.92 15.59 13.04
CA LYS A 9 -11.47 15.16 14.35
C LYS A 9 -11.71 13.65 14.53
N GLU A 10 -12.91 13.21 14.16
CA GLU A 10 -13.36 11.81 14.22
C GLU A 10 -14.20 11.48 13.00
N ILE A 11 -14.05 10.27 12.47
CA ILE A 11 -14.83 9.74 11.36
C ILE A 11 -14.87 8.21 11.43
N ASP A 12 -15.83 7.57 10.79
CA ASP A 12 -15.84 6.11 10.71
C ASP A 12 -14.64 5.60 9.92
N SER A 13 -14.43 6.11 8.71
CA SER A 13 -13.28 5.77 7.88
C SER A 13 -13.08 6.83 6.80
N THR A 14 -11.87 7.36 6.66
CA THR A 14 -11.52 8.27 5.56
C THR A 14 -11.72 7.62 4.20
N HIS A 15 -11.40 6.31 4.09
CA HIS A 15 -11.60 5.53 2.87
C HIS A 15 -13.08 5.35 2.53
N SER A 16 -13.90 4.94 3.50
CA SER A 16 -15.35 4.79 3.28
C SER A 16 -16.01 6.11 2.93
N HIS A 17 -15.60 7.21 3.58
CA HIS A 17 -16.10 8.54 3.25
C HIS A 17 -15.74 8.95 1.82
N ALA A 18 -14.50 8.65 1.39
CA ALA A 18 -14.02 8.94 0.05
C ALA A 18 -14.79 8.18 -1.04
N THR A 19 -15.16 6.92 -0.77
CA THR A 19 -15.74 6.01 -1.77
C THR A 19 -17.26 5.88 -1.71
N ALA A 20 -17.91 6.48 -0.70
CA ALA A 20 -19.36 6.44 -0.53
C ALA A 20 -20.10 7.22 -1.63
N ASP A 21 -19.53 8.34 -2.08
CA ASP A 21 -20.09 9.19 -3.13
C ASP A 21 -18.96 9.72 -4.03
N TRP A 22 -18.67 8.98 -5.09
CA TRP A 22 -17.64 9.36 -6.05
C TRP A 22 -17.96 10.66 -6.82
N ASP A 23 -19.24 10.94 -7.04
CA ASP A 23 -19.70 12.08 -7.85
C ASP A 23 -19.74 13.38 -7.02
N GLY A 24 -19.72 13.27 -5.69
CA GLY A 24 -19.66 14.41 -4.77
C GLY A 24 -18.31 15.13 -4.75
N TRP A 25 -17.25 14.55 -5.33
CA TRP A 25 -15.93 15.17 -5.35
C TRP A 25 -15.70 16.04 -6.58
N ASN A 26 -14.90 17.11 -6.40
CA ASN A 26 -14.51 17.97 -7.51
C ASN A 26 -13.82 17.16 -8.62
N VAL A 27 -14.33 17.30 -9.84
CA VAL A 27 -13.83 16.56 -11.01
C VAL A 27 -12.47 17.06 -11.53
N ALA A 28 -12.04 18.24 -11.11
CA ALA A 28 -10.83 18.90 -11.60
C ALA A 28 -9.68 18.89 -10.59
N GLU A 29 -9.92 18.52 -9.33
CA GLU A 29 -8.96 18.69 -8.24
C GLU A 29 -8.75 17.40 -7.45
N TRP A 30 -7.54 17.22 -6.95
CA TRP A 30 -7.24 16.21 -5.94
C TRP A 30 -7.84 16.64 -4.60
N THR A 31 -8.41 15.68 -3.88
CA THR A 31 -8.94 15.91 -2.53
C THR A 31 -8.29 14.93 -1.55
N ALA A 32 -7.66 15.46 -0.51
CA ALA A 32 -7.12 14.68 0.59
C ALA A 32 -8.06 14.77 1.80
N ILE A 33 -8.51 13.61 2.28
CA ILE A 33 -9.39 13.45 3.44
C ILE A 33 -8.55 12.84 4.55
N SER A 34 -8.45 13.51 5.70
CA SER A 34 -7.70 13.00 6.85
C SER A 34 -8.50 13.09 8.13
N ALA A 35 -8.11 12.30 9.13
CA ALA A 35 -8.75 12.30 10.44
C ALA A 35 -7.73 12.09 11.57
N ASP A 36 -8.06 12.57 12.77
CA ASP A 36 -7.30 12.25 13.99
C ASP A 36 -7.64 10.84 14.51
N THR A 37 -8.89 10.40 14.30
CA THR A 37 -9.39 9.10 14.78
C THR A 37 -10.38 8.49 13.78
N GLN A 38 -10.27 7.18 13.59
CA GLN A 38 -11.26 6.38 12.84
C GLN A 38 -11.90 5.34 13.75
N HIS A 39 -13.24 5.21 13.72
CA HIS A 39 -13.98 4.21 14.50
C HIS A 39 -14.10 2.88 13.77
N LEU A 40 -14.17 2.91 12.44
CA LEU A 40 -14.34 1.76 11.55
C LEU A 40 -13.28 1.76 10.44
N GLY A 41 -12.00 1.98 10.82
CA GLY A 41 -10.89 2.02 9.88
C GLY A 41 -10.84 0.78 8.97
N ARG A 42 -10.78 0.97 7.66
CA ARG A 42 -10.77 -0.12 6.67
C ARG A 42 -9.35 -0.56 6.33
N GLY A 43 -9.16 -1.85 6.26
CA GLY A 43 -8.04 -2.52 5.62
C GLY A 43 -8.50 -3.32 4.39
N GLN A 44 -7.63 -4.15 3.84
CA GLN A 44 -8.00 -5.01 2.71
C GLN A 44 -9.04 -6.07 3.09
N ARG A 45 -10.00 -6.30 2.20
CA ARG A 45 -11.10 -7.27 2.36
C ARG A 45 -11.90 -6.98 3.64
N THR A 46 -11.89 -7.91 4.59
CA THR A 46 -12.60 -7.82 5.87
C THR A 46 -11.73 -7.35 7.03
N LYS A 47 -10.46 -7.00 6.77
CA LYS A 47 -9.56 -6.52 7.81
C LYS A 47 -9.88 -5.08 8.19
N THR A 48 -9.69 -4.76 9.46
CA THR A 48 -9.79 -3.39 9.99
C THR A 48 -8.39 -2.79 10.15
N TRP A 49 -8.29 -1.49 10.00
CA TRP A 49 -7.13 -0.71 10.40
C TRP A 49 -7.28 -0.33 11.87
N GLN A 50 -6.24 -0.53 12.65
CA GLN A 50 -6.17 -0.12 14.06
C GLN A 50 -5.01 0.86 14.22
N ASP A 51 -5.24 1.92 14.97
CA ASP A 51 -4.27 2.96 15.28
C ASP A 51 -4.35 3.37 16.76
N VAL A 52 -3.38 4.15 17.20
CA VAL A 52 -3.45 4.89 18.45
C VAL A 52 -4.02 6.26 18.13
N PRO A 53 -5.16 6.67 18.72
CA PRO A 53 -5.86 7.91 18.38
C PRO A 53 -4.94 9.14 18.40
N GLY A 54 -4.94 9.92 17.31
CA GLY A 54 -4.11 11.10 17.15
C GLY A 54 -2.61 10.86 16.95
N LYS A 55 -2.16 9.58 16.86
CA LYS A 55 -0.75 9.20 16.74
C LYS A 55 -0.40 8.58 15.39
N ALA A 56 -1.33 8.53 14.48
CA ALA A 56 -1.18 7.97 13.14
C ALA A 56 -1.68 8.94 12.07
N LEU A 57 -1.08 8.91 10.89
CA LEU A 57 -1.67 9.50 9.71
C LEU A 57 -2.74 8.58 9.15
N LEU A 58 -3.96 9.07 9.10
CA LEU A 58 -5.14 8.45 8.52
C LEU A 58 -5.59 9.34 7.36
N CYS A 59 -5.18 9.01 6.15
CA CYS A 59 -5.41 9.88 5.00
C CYS A 59 -5.87 9.09 3.78
N THR A 60 -6.89 9.60 3.10
CA THR A 60 -7.34 9.12 1.78
C THR A 60 -7.23 10.25 0.76
N LEU A 61 -6.58 9.95 -0.35
CA LEU A 61 -6.44 10.83 -1.50
C LEU A 61 -7.40 10.39 -2.60
N VAL A 62 -8.30 11.28 -3.01
CA VAL A 62 -9.25 11.09 -4.11
C VAL A 62 -8.73 11.82 -5.35
N SER A 63 -8.70 11.14 -6.48
CA SER A 63 -8.26 11.74 -7.75
C SER A 63 -9.32 12.69 -8.32
N PRO A 64 -8.91 13.67 -9.14
CA PRO A 64 -9.82 14.28 -10.10
C PRO A 64 -10.39 13.20 -11.03
N GLN A 65 -11.28 13.60 -11.94
CA GLN A 65 -11.66 12.69 -13.02
C GLN A 65 -10.43 12.37 -13.88
N VAL A 66 -10.18 11.08 -14.05
CA VAL A 66 -9.05 10.55 -14.82
C VAL A 66 -9.54 9.60 -15.89
N MET A 67 -8.66 9.20 -16.80
CA MET A 67 -8.92 8.17 -17.83
C MET A 67 -7.68 7.28 -17.91
N TRP A 68 -7.36 6.60 -16.82
CA TRP A 68 -6.21 5.71 -16.79
C TRP A 68 -6.56 4.35 -17.35
N PRO A 69 -5.77 3.81 -18.30
CA PRO A 69 -5.90 2.43 -18.71
C PRO A 69 -5.82 1.49 -17.51
N GLY A 70 -6.73 0.52 -17.42
CA GLY A 70 -6.80 -0.38 -16.27
C GLY A 70 -5.50 -1.16 -16.02
N GLU A 71 -4.82 -1.53 -17.09
CA GLU A 71 -3.51 -2.18 -17.07
C GLU A 71 -2.40 -1.33 -16.39
N SER A 72 -2.55 0.01 -16.40
CA SER A 72 -1.58 0.91 -15.75
C SER A 72 -1.79 1.07 -14.23
N LEU A 73 -2.93 0.61 -13.70
CA LEU A 73 -3.31 0.92 -12.32
C LEU A 73 -2.37 0.27 -11.30
N MET A 74 -1.95 -0.97 -11.53
CA MET A 74 -0.99 -1.64 -10.65
C MET A 74 0.40 -1.01 -10.71
N HIS A 75 0.83 -0.55 -11.88
CA HIS A 75 2.07 0.20 -12.02
C HIS A 75 2.02 1.51 -11.20
N ARG A 76 0.91 2.26 -11.29
CA ARG A 76 0.68 3.48 -10.49
C ARG A 76 0.66 3.19 -8.99
N HIS A 77 0.04 2.09 -8.58
CA HIS A 77 0.04 1.66 -7.19
C HIS A 77 1.46 1.37 -6.69
N MET A 78 2.28 0.66 -7.46
CA MET A 78 3.66 0.36 -7.10
C MET A 78 4.54 1.62 -7.07
N ALA A 79 4.39 2.50 -8.06
CA ALA A 79 5.11 3.78 -8.10
C ALA A 79 4.77 4.64 -6.87
N MET A 80 3.50 4.77 -6.54
CA MET A 80 3.03 5.45 -5.33
C MET A 80 3.61 4.84 -4.06
N ALA A 81 3.56 3.51 -3.91
CA ALA A 81 4.09 2.84 -2.71
C ALA A 81 5.59 3.09 -2.54
N VAL A 82 6.36 3.05 -3.62
CA VAL A 82 7.81 3.37 -3.63
C VAL A 82 8.04 4.83 -3.25
N ALA A 83 7.33 5.77 -3.89
CA ALA A 83 7.49 7.20 -3.61
C ALA A 83 7.15 7.56 -2.15
N LEU A 84 6.13 6.92 -1.57
CA LEU A 84 5.80 7.08 -0.15
C LEU A 84 6.92 6.53 0.75
N CYS A 85 7.50 5.35 0.43
CA CYS A 85 8.65 4.83 1.18
C CYS A 85 9.82 5.80 1.15
N GLU A 86 10.19 6.30 -0.03
CA GLU A 86 11.30 7.24 -0.22
C GLU A 86 11.09 8.57 0.52
N ALA A 87 9.88 9.11 0.47
CA ALA A 87 9.54 10.33 1.19
C ALA A 87 9.58 10.16 2.72
N ILE A 88 9.23 8.98 3.23
CA ILE A 88 9.37 8.64 4.65
C ILE A 88 10.85 8.49 5.01
N GLU A 89 11.62 7.73 4.24
CA GLU A 89 13.07 7.50 4.46
C GLU A 89 13.88 8.80 4.43
N ALA A 90 13.49 9.76 3.58
CA ALA A 90 14.12 11.08 3.51
C ALA A 90 14.07 11.88 4.83
N THR A 91 13.21 11.48 5.78
CA THR A 91 13.15 12.09 7.13
C THR A 91 14.15 11.47 8.11
N GLY A 92 14.89 10.43 7.70
CA GLY A 92 15.91 9.78 8.55
C GLY A 92 15.36 8.66 9.45
N VAL A 93 14.12 8.22 9.28
CA VAL A 93 13.50 7.15 10.12
C VAL A 93 14.01 5.73 9.84
N GLY A 94 14.90 5.55 8.88
CA GLY A 94 15.39 4.23 8.47
C GLY A 94 14.71 3.71 7.21
N SER A 95 15.08 2.51 6.77
CA SER A 95 14.61 1.92 5.52
C SER A 95 13.21 1.31 5.67
N ILE A 96 12.32 1.63 4.74
CA ILE A 96 10.95 1.11 4.68
C ILE A 96 10.89 -0.04 3.67
N GLY A 97 10.63 -1.23 4.17
CA GLY A 97 10.34 -2.40 3.36
C GLY A 97 8.87 -2.46 2.95
N LEU A 98 8.59 -3.23 1.91
CA LEU A 98 7.23 -3.49 1.43
C LEU A 98 6.87 -4.97 1.59
N LYS A 99 5.75 -5.27 2.20
CA LYS A 99 5.15 -6.60 2.15
C LYS A 99 4.02 -6.57 1.13
N TRP A 100 4.20 -7.36 0.08
CA TRP A 100 3.20 -7.45 -0.99
C TRP A 100 1.81 -7.84 -0.47
N PRO A 101 0.76 -7.18 -0.96
CA PRO A 101 0.81 -6.15 -2.02
C PRO A 101 0.95 -4.71 -1.51
N ASN A 102 0.75 -4.41 -0.22
CA ASN A 102 0.38 -3.06 0.21
C ASN A 102 0.80 -2.66 1.64
N ASP A 103 1.53 -3.49 2.34
CA ASP A 103 1.94 -3.19 3.72
C ASP A 103 3.36 -2.62 3.78
N MET A 104 3.55 -1.57 4.58
CA MET A 104 4.84 -0.94 4.83
C MET A 104 5.42 -1.46 6.14
N TYR A 105 6.70 -1.77 6.13
CA TYR A 105 7.42 -2.38 7.25
C TYR A 105 8.64 -1.55 7.65
N LEU A 106 8.83 -1.36 8.93
CA LEU A 106 10.01 -0.76 9.54
C LEU A 106 10.56 -1.78 10.56
N GLU A 107 11.86 -2.12 10.45
CA GLU A 107 12.54 -3.05 11.37
C GLU A 107 11.77 -4.38 11.57
N GLY A 108 11.29 -4.96 10.48
CA GLY A 108 10.58 -6.24 10.49
C GLY A 108 9.13 -6.20 11.00
N ARG A 109 8.60 -5.03 11.40
CA ARG A 109 7.22 -4.87 11.88
C ARG A 109 6.45 -3.92 10.98
N LYS A 110 5.14 -4.17 10.81
CA LYS A 110 4.27 -3.32 10.02
C LYS A 110 4.15 -1.93 10.65
N VAL A 111 4.48 -0.89 9.88
CA VAL A 111 4.38 0.52 10.28
C VAL A 111 3.22 1.22 9.58
N GLY A 112 2.80 0.74 8.41
CA GLY A 112 1.75 1.35 7.61
C GLY A 112 1.09 0.37 6.65
N GLY A 113 0.06 0.86 5.97
CA GLY A 113 -0.64 0.09 4.93
C GLY A 113 -1.37 1.00 3.97
N ILE A 114 -1.43 0.56 2.73
CA ILE A 114 -2.09 1.26 1.63
C ILE A 114 -3.35 0.49 1.23
N LEU A 115 -4.46 1.19 1.05
CA LEU A 115 -5.71 0.64 0.53
C LEU A 115 -6.11 1.45 -0.69
N THR A 116 -6.48 0.78 -1.79
CA THR A 116 -6.88 1.45 -3.02
C THR A 116 -8.21 0.92 -3.53
N GLU A 117 -9.01 1.82 -4.06
CA GLU A 117 -10.29 1.53 -4.71
C GLU A 117 -10.43 2.43 -5.94
N ALA A 118 -11.13 1.96 -6.98
CA ALA A 118 -11.27 2.69 -8.21
C ALA A 118 -12.69 2.55 -8.77
N GLN A 119 -13.17 3.63 -9.38
CA GLN A 119 -14.38 3.62 -10.21
C GLN A 119 -13.99 3.38 -11.67
N TRP A 120 -14.81 2.64 -12.39
CA TRP A 120 -14.49 2.17 -13.73
C TRP A 120 -15.55 2.56 -14.75
N THR A 121 -15.09 2.87 -15.96
CA THR A 121 -15.94 2.95 -17.16
C THR A 121 -15.27 2.13 -18.26
N GLY A 122 -15.88 1.01 -18.62
CA GLY A 122 -15.24 0.03 -19.50
C GLY A 122 -13.93 -0.48 -18.91
N SER A 123 -12.83 -0.36 -19.67
CA SER A 123 -11.48 -0.77 -19.25
C SER A 123 -10.66 0.35 -18.61
N HIS A 124 -11.25 1.54 -18.36
CA HIS A 124 -10.55 2.68 -17.81
C HIS A 124 -10.97 2.98 -16.38
N CYS A 125 -10.00 3.25 -15.53
CA CYS A 125 -10.21 3.86 -14.21
C CYS A 125 -10.58 5.33 -14.42
N THR A 126 -11.76 5.74 -13.94
CA THR A 126 -12.27 7.11 -14.07
C THR A 126 -12.14 7.93 -12.79
N ARG A 127 -12.04 7.26 -11.66
CA ARG A 127 -11.76 7.84 -10.34
C ARG A 127 -10.92 6.86 -9.53
N TYR A 128 -10.08 7.39 -8.69
CA TYR A 128 -9.19 6.61 -7.83
C TYR A 128 -9.21 7.16 -6.41
N ALA A 129 -9.29 6.27 -5.44
CA ALA A 129 -9.07 6.58 -4.04
C ALA A 129 -7.91 5.72 -3.51
N GLY A 130 -6.89 6.39 -3.00
CA GLY A 130 -5.78 5.73 -2.30
C GLY A 130 -5.77 6.16 -0.85
N SER A 131 -5.69 5.22 0.10
CA SER A 131 -5.62 5.51 1.53
C SER A 131 -4.30 5.03 2.10
N LEU A 132 -3.74 5.83 2.98
CA LEU A 132 -2.57 5.52 3.77
C LEU A 132 -2.93 5.58 5.26
N GLY A 133 -2.77 4.44 5.95
CA GLY A 133 -2.63 4.40 7.39
C GLY A 133 -1.14 4.27 7.74
N LEU A 134 -0.58 5.20 8.52
CA LEU A 134 0.83 5.20 8.90
C LEU A 134 0.97 5.58 10.38
N ASN A 135 1.55 4.67 11.16
CA ASN A 135 1.82 4.91 12.57
C ASN A 135 2.99 5.89 12.72
N ILE A 136 2.73 7.08 13.24
CA ILE A 136 3.73 8.16 13.36
C ILE A 136 4.44 8.11 14.71
N GLU A 137 3.75 8.48 15.79
CA GLU A 137 4.34 8.58 17.13
C GLU A 137 4.25 7.24 17.89
N ALA A 138 3.13 6.56 17.79
CA ALA A 138 2.85 5.30 18.46
C ALA A 138 2.08 4.33 17.58
N ALA A 139 2.13 3.06 17.93
CA ALA A 139 1.44 1.98 17.22
C ALA A 139 0.78 1.01 18.22
N PRO A 140 -0.27 0.28 17.81
CA PRO A 140 -0.80 -0.84 18.56
C PRO A 140 0.26 -1.94 18.82
N PRO A 141 0.08 -2.79 19.84
CA PRO A 141 1.00 -3.91 20.10
C PRO A 141 1.26 -4.78 18.87
N GLY A 142 2.52 -5.11 18.62
CA GLY A 142 2.95 -5.91 17.45
C GLY A 142 3.22 -5.12 16.19
N PHE A 143 2.92 -3.82 16.16
CA PHE A 143 3.21 -2.92 15.04
C PHE A 143 4.40 -2.02 15.34
N ALA A 144 4.98 -1.41 14.31
CA ALA A 144 5.98 -0.35 14.43
C ALA A 144 5.33 1.03 14.28
N ALA A 145 5.98 2.04 14.83
CA ALA A 145 5.74 3.45 14.55
C ALA A 145 7.03 4.10 14.08
N LEU A 146 6.94 5.24 13.38
CA LEU A 146 8.12 5.99 12.94
C LEU A 146 8.90 6.59 14.12
N GLY A 147 8.28 6.75 15.29
CA GLY A 147 8.87 7.38 16.46
C GLY A 147 8.99 8.90 16.33
N SER A 148 8.25 9.51 15.40
CA SER A 148 8.25 10.95 15.20
C SER A 148 7.18 11.63 16.07
N PHE A 149 7.53 12.76 16.66
CA PHE A 149 6.62 13.61 17.43
C PHE A 149 5.98 14.71 16.58
N GLU A 150 6.24 14.75 15.27
CA GLU A 150 5.54 15.67 14.36
C GLU A 150 4.07 15.28 14.23
N ALA A 151 3.21 16.29 14.16
CA ALA A 151 1.77 16.05 14.01
C ALA A 151 1.46 15.27 12.70
N PRO A 152 0.42 14.39 12.69
CA PRO A 152 0.05 13.64 11.49
C PRO A 152 -0.23 14.51 10.27
N GLN A 153 -0.71 15.75 10.46
CA GLN A 153 -0.96 16.71 9.39
C GLN A 153 0.32 17.15 8.68
N VAL A 154 1.44 17.28 9.41
CA VAL A 154 2.77 17.60 8.83
C VAL A 154 3.21 16.45 7.92
N TRP A 155 3.01 15.22 8.36
CA TRP A 155 3.28 14.03 7.55
C TRP A 155 2.37 13.95 6.32
N ARG A 156 1.07 14.27 6.46
CA ARG A 156 0.15 14.37 5.32
C ARG A 156 0.70 15.32 4.26
N ASP A 157 1.03 16.55 4.67
CA ASP A 157 1.45 17.61 3.76
C ASP A 157 2.81 17.30 3.10
N ARG A 158 3.68 16.57 3.79
CA ARG A 158 4.95 16.05 3.25
C ARG A 158 4.73 14.94 2.22
N LEU A 159 3.78 14.03 2.45
CA LEU A 159 3.59 12.85 1.62
C LEU A 159 2.66 13.08 0.41
N LEU A 160 1.74 14.03 0.47
CA LEU A 160 0.80 14.29 -0.62
C LEU A 160 1.47 14.64 -1.96
N PRO A 161 2.49 15.53 -2.04
CA PRO A 161 3.10 15.87 -3.32
C PRO A 161 3.74 14.67 -4.03
N PRO A 162 4.65 13.89 -3.42
CA PRO A 162 5.23 12.71 -4.08
C PRO A 162 4.19 11.61 -4.36
N TRP A 163 3.14 11.51 -3.53
CA TRP A 163 2.04 10.57 -3.76
C TRP A 163 1.30 10.88 -5.07
N VAL A 164 0.90 12.14 -5.25
CA VAL A 164 0.19 12.55 -6.47
C VAL A 164 1.10 12.46 -7.69
N ASP A 165 2.35 12.90 -7.57
CA ASP A 165 3.30 12.85 -8.68
C ASP A 165 3.51 11.42 -9.19
N ALA A 166 3.71 10.47 -8.29
CA ALA A 166 3.87 9.05 -8.65
C ALA A 166 2.60 8.45 -9.29
N LEU A 167 1.41 8.91 -8.90
CA LEU A 167 0.16 8.48 -9.55
C LEU A 167 0.01 9.08 -10.95
N MET A 168 0.43 10.32 -11.15
CA MET A 168 0.31 11.01 -12.45
C MET A 168 1.41 10.60 -13.42
N HIS A 169 2.62 10.43 -12.92
CA HIS A 169 3.84 10.17 -13.70
C HIS A 169 4.57 8.94 -13.14
N PRO A 170 3.98 7.73 -13.20
CA PRO A 170 4.61 6.54 -12.65
C PRO A 170 5.94 6.26 -13.34
N ASP A 171 7.02 6.16 -12.56
CA ASP A 171 8.35 5.83 -13.06
C ASP A 171 8.38 4.40 -13.62
N GLU A 172 9.01 4.21 -14.79
CA GLU A 172 9.11 2.90 -15.43
C GLU A 172 9.85 1.87 -14.57
N SER A 173 10.77 2.31 -13.71
CA SER A 173 11.51 1.45 -12.78
C SER A 173 10.71 1.06 -11.54
N ALA A 174 9.50 1.61 -11.33
CA ALA A 174 8.72 1.41 -10.10
C ALA A 174 8.47 -0.05 -9.76
N ILE A 175 8.24 -0.90 -10.76
CA ILE A 175 8.06 -2.36 -10.57
C ILE A 175 9.32 -3.00 -10.00
N GLN A 176 10.49 -2.63 -10.52
CA GLN A 176 11.77 -3.11 -10.04
C GLN A 176 12.07 -2.58 -8.63
N SER A 177 11.86 -1.29 -8.41
CA SER A 177 12.05 -0.62 -7.11
C SER A 177 11.15 -1.22 -6.04
N PHE A 178 9.87 -1.47 -6.37
CA PHE A 178 8.95 -2.17 -5.49
C PHE A 178 9.43 -3.58 -5.13
N SER A 179 9.87 -4.35 -6.14
CA SER A 179 10.41 -5.71 -5.96
C SER A 179 11.68 -5.72 -5.10
N GLN A 180 12.53 -4.70 -5.22
CA GLN A 180 13.74 -4.54 -4.41
C GLN A 180 13.44 -4.26 -2.93
N ARG A 181 12.30 -3.62 -2.62
CA ARG A 181 11.86 -3.29 -1.26
C ARG A 181 11.09 -4.43 -0.57
N LEU A 182 10.80 -5.55 -1.26
CA LEU A 182 10.03 -6.63 -0.66
C LEU A 182 10.73 -7.22 0.56
N VAL A 183 10.07 -7.24 1.71
CA VAL A 183 10.57 -7.83 2.97
C VAL A 183 10.70 -9.35 2.90
N HIS A 184 10.00 -9.99 1.97
CA HIS A 184 10.03 -11.45 1.73
C HIS A 184 10.81 -11.82 0.46
N ARG A 185 11.84 -11.04 0.14
CA ARG A 185 12.80 -11.40 -0.92
C ARG A 185 13.59 -12.65 -0.55
N GLY A 186 14.00 -13.39 -1.58
CA GLY A 186 14.76 -14.61 -1.37
C GLY A 186 13.88 -15.83 -1.13
N ILE A 187 14.36 -16.79 -0.35
CA ILE A 187 13.67 -18.04 -0.06
C ILE A 187 12.86 -17.88 1.23
N GLY A 188 11.63 -18.34 1.20
CA GLY A 188 10.72 -18.31 2.34
C GLY A 188 9.60 -19.33 2.21
N LEU A 189 8.78 -19.43 3.25
CA LEU A 189 7.63 -20.32 3.29
C LEU A 189 6.38 -19.59 2.77
N TRP A 190 5.72 -20.21 1.80
CA TRP A 190 4.57 -19.65 1.12
C TRP A 190 3.41 -20.65 1.12
N ARG A 191 2.23 -20.20 1.48
CA ARG A 191 1.01 -20.96 1.30
C ARG A 191 0.53 -20.76 -0.12
N VAL A 192 0.49 -21.84 -0.91
CA VAL A 192 0.09 -21.83 -2.32
C VAL A 192 -1.18 -22.63 -2.54
N PRO A 193 -2.01 -22.29 -3.54
CA PRO A 193 -3.26 -23.02 -3.82
C PRO A 193 -3.00 -24.49 -4.10
N GLY A 194 -3.86 -25.37 -3.51
CA GLY A 194 -3.82 -26.80 -3.72
C GLY A 194 -2.79 -27.56 -2.88
N GLU A 195 -2.11 -26.89 -1.94
CA GLU A 195 -1.19 -27.50 -1.00
C GLU A 195 -1.67 -27.30 0.45
N GLU A 196 -1.59 -28.36 1.25
CA GLU A 196 -2.00 -28.31 2.66
C GLU A 196 -0.95 -27.62 3.50
N GLU A 197 0.33 -27.89 3.24
CA GLU A 197 1.46 -27.32 3.97
C GLU A 197 2.11 -26.15 3.19
N PRO A 198 2.68 -25.17 3.92
CA PRO A 198 3.44 -24.10 3.28
C PRO A 198 4.65 -24.67 2.52
N ARG A 199 4.87 -24.14 1.31
CA ARG A 199 5.98 -24.53 0.43
C ARG A 199 7.15 -23.57 0.57
N GLU A 200 8.36 -24.12 0.60
CA GLU A 200 9.57 -23.34 0.39
C GLU A 200 9.63 -22.89 -1.07
N ALA A 201 9.71 -21.56 -1.29
CA ALA A 201 9.85 -20.98 -2.61
C ALA A 201 10.66 -19.69 -2.58
N LYS A 202 11.37 -19.43 -3.68
CA LYS A 202 12.08 -18.17 -3.91
C LYS A 202 11.11 -17.13 -4.45
N CYS A 203 11.03 -15.98 -3.79
CA CYS A 203 10.31 -14.84 -4.30
C CYS A 203 11.11 -14.18 -5.43
N LEU A 204 10.49 -14.03 -6.61
CA LEU A 204 11.08 -13.42 -7.80
C LEU A 204 10.81 -11.92 -7.91
N GLY A 205 9.91 -11.39 -7.08
CA GLY A 205 9.42 -10.02 -7.17
C GLY A 205 7.99 -9.95 -7.70
N VAL A 206 7.59 -8.79 -8.21
CA VAL A 206 6.27 -8.56 -8.81
C VAL A 206 6.40 -8.28 -10.31
N ASP A 207 5.37 -8.63 -11.07
CA ASP A 207 5.28 -8.30 -12.50
C ASP A 207 4.44 -7.04 -12.74
N ALA A 208 4.32 -6.66 -14.02
CA ALA A 208 3.57 -5.48 -14.44
C ALA A 208 2.07 -5.52 -14.08
N GLN A 209 1.51 -6.71 -13.87
CA GLN A 209 0.14 -6.91 -13.41
C GLN A 209 0.01 -6.93 -11.88
N GLY A 210 1.12 -6.71 -11.16
CA GLY A 210 1.18 -6.73 -9.69
C GLY A 210 1.10 -8.11 -9.07
N ARG A 211 1.29 -9.18 -9.85
CA ARG A 211 1.32 -10.56 -9.36
C ARG A 211 2.67 -10.85 -8.72
N ILE A 212 2.68 -11.62 -7.63
CA ILE A 212 3.92 -12.09 -7.01
C ILE A 212 4.42 -13.35 -7.71
N GLY A 213 5.69 -13.36 -8.09
CA GLY A 213 6.36 -14.51 -8.71
C GLY A 213 7.02 -15.40 -7.67
N LEU A 214 6.72 -16.69 -7.71
CA LEU A 214 7.34 -17.71 -6.87
C LEU A 214 8.00 -18.79 -7.71
N GLN A 215 9.20 -19.21 -7.30
CA GLN A 215 9.98 -20.27 -7.92
C GLN A 215 10.33 -21.34 -6.89
N TRP A 216 10.12 -22.60 -7.25
CA TRP A 216 10.54 -23.74 -6.43
C TRP A 216 10.97 -24.94 -7.30
N THR A 217 11.62 -25.92 -6.69
CA THR A 217 11.98 -27.18 -7.35
C THR A 217 11.07 -28.30 -6.85
N ARG A 218 10.51 -29.08 -7.76
CA ARG A 218 9.75 -30.29 -7.45
C ARG A 218 10.65 -31.45 -7.06
N VAL A 219 10.05 -32.51 -6.50
CA VAL A 219 10.77 -33.74 -6.13
C VAL A 219 11.43 -34.41 -7.34
N ASP A 220 10.86 -34.27 -8.53
CA ASP A 220 11.42 -34.77 -9.80
C ASP A 220 12.58 -33.90 -10.36
N GLY A 221 13.00 -32.86 -9.64
CA GLY A 221 14.04 -31.94 -10.04
C GLY A 221 13.62 -30.81 -10.98
N GLN A 222 12.35 -30.78 -11.40
CA GLN A 222 11.87 -29.72 -12.28
C GLN A 222 11.70 -28.39 -11.52
N THR A 223 12.19 -27.31 -12.11
CA THR A 223 11.94 -25.95 -11.62
C THR A 223 10.56 -25.46 -12.09
N VAL A 224 9.76 -24.99 -11.16
CA VAL A 224 8.45 -24.40 -11.41
C VAL A 224 8.48 -22.92 -11.10
N VAL A 225 7.91 -22.10 -11.97
CA VAL A 225 7.66 -20.68 -11.75
C VAL A 225 6.16 -20.45 -11.87
N ARG A 226 5.58 -19.77 -10.88
CA ARG A 226 4.16 -19.33 -10.93
C ARG A 226 4.00 -17.91 -10.45
N TRP A 227 3.03 -17.22 -11.05
CA TRP A 227 2.63 -15.87 -10.71
C TRP A 227 1.24 -15.89 -10.09
N TYR A 228 1.09 -15.24 -8.95
CA TYR A 228 -0.14 -15.25 -8.14
C TYR A 228 -0.70 -13.86 -7.98
N VAL A 229 -2.01 -13.70 -8.14
CA VAL A 229 -2.69 -12.47 -7.75
C VAL A 229 -2.91 -12.42 -6.24
N HIS A 230 -3.15 -11.22 -5.74
CA HIS A 230 -3.37 -11.02 -4.31
C HIS A 230 -4.52 -11.88 -3.78
N GLY A 231 -4.23 -12.64 -2.74
CA GLY A 231 -5.16 -13.54 -2.06
C GLY A 231 -5.13 -14.98 -2.52
N GLU A 232 -4.43 -15.30 -3.61
CA GLU A 232 -4.18 -16.70 -4.00
C GLU A 232 -3.04 -17.29 -3.18
N THR A 233 -2.06 -16.49 -2.81
CA THR A 233 -0.92 -16.93 -2.01
C THR A 233 -0.61 -15.92 -0.91
N HIS A 234 0.08 -16.35 0.15
CA HIS A 234 0.63 -15.47 1.15
C HIS A 234 1.90 -16.03 1.77
N TRP A 235 2.79 -15.12 2.14
CA TRP A 235 4.02 -15.42 2.85
C TRP A 235 3.73 -15.76 4.33
N VAL A 236 4.26 -16.89 4.78
CA VAL A 236 4.08 -17.39 6.16
C VAL A 236 5.25 -16.96 7.04
N GLY A 237 6.48 -16.95 6.49
CA GLY A 237 7.69 -16.56 7.21
C GLY A 237 8.94 -16.78 6.38
N GLY A 238 10.07 -16.21 6.84
CA GLY A 238 11.40 -16.59 6.36
C GLY A 238 11.79 -17.96 6.90
N LEU A 239 12.76 -18.60 6.25
CA LEU A 239 13.46 -19.73 6.87
C LEU A 239 14.33 -19.16 7.98
N GLU A 240 14.11 -19.58 9.22
CA GLU A 240 15.08 -19.33 10.29
C GLU A 240 16.43 -19.92 9.86
N LYS A 241 17.47 -19.07 9.89
CA LYS A 241 18.85 -19.51 9.60
C LYS A 241 19.48 -20.09 10.85
#